data_25eeaaf01c77e597756b29cea3889794
#
_entry.id   25eeaaf01c77e597756b29cea3889794
#
_cell.length_a   1.000
_cell.length_b   1.000
_cell.length_c   1.000
_cell.angle_alpha   90.00
_cell.angle_beta   90.00
_cell.angle_gamma   90.00
#
_symmetry.space_group_name_H-M   'P 1'
#
loop_
_entity.id
_entity.type
_entity.pdbx_description
1 polymer ?
#
loop_
_entity_poly.entity_id
_entity_poly.type
_entity_poly.pdbx_seq_one_letter_code
_entity_poly.pdbx_strand_id
1 'polypeptide(L)'
;MGILIRGGRIVDAATDTDKKGDVYLEDGVITEIGEKLSVKDKNDRVIDAKGCLVMPGLIDLHVHFRDPGQTQKEDIKTGSRAAARGGVTTVVAMPNTTPVIDNPDRVNYVHNKAEQLSGIHVLQAGAITQGEKGEQLSDIEGMVKAGIPALSEDGKSVMNTRLCKEAMEVAKELNVPIFAHCEDIDLRGDGCMNDDENAKRLGLPGICNAVEDVIAARDILLARETGAKLHLCHCSTEGVAKMMEIVKEEGLDNITAEVCPHHFILTSDDIKCDDPNYKMNPPLRTKKDVDALIRGLKDGSFKVISTDHAPHAVPEKTGSIRNAA
;
A
#
# COMPACT_ATOMS: atom_id res chain seq x y z
N MET A 1 -32.75 -9.00 3.69
CA MET A 1 -32.34 -9.76 4.89
C MET A 1 -31.35 -8.88 5.67
N GLY A 2 -31.74 -8.52 6.89
CA GLY A 2 -30.93 -7.63 7.70
C GLY A 2 -29.81 -8.35 8.47
N ILE A 3 -28.86 -7.56 8.93
CA ILE A 3 -27.80 -8.02 9.85
C ILE A 3 -27.77 -7.08 11.05
N LEU A 4 -27.97 -7.64 12.24
CA LEU A 4 -27.83 -6.92 13.49
C LEU A 4 -26.50 -7.28 14.16
N ILE A 5 -25.57 -6.34 14.22
CA ILE A 5 -24.32 -6.45 15.00
C ILE A 5 -24.59 -5.91 16.39
N ARG A 6 -24.49 -6.74 17.43
CA ARG A 6 -24.98 -6.43 18.77
C ARG A 6 -23.88 -6.31 19.81
N GLY A 7 -23.90 -5.24 20.59
CA GLY A 7 -23.14 -5.10 21.84
C GLY A 7 -21.65 -4.79 21.68
N GLY A 8 -21.23 -4.36 20.50
CA GLY A 8 -19.85 -3.98 20.23
C GLY A 8 -19.49 -2.57 20.69
N ARG A 9 -18.19 -2.26 20.72
CA ARG A 9 -17.70 -0.87 20.79
C ARG A 9 -17.58 -0.34 19.37
N ILE A 10 -18.47 0.57 19.01
CA ILE A 10 -18.51 1.21 17.70
C ILE A 10 -17.45 2.31 17.67
N VAL A 11 -16.52 2.23 16.71
CA VAL A 11 -15.45 3.22 16.52
C VAL A 11 -15.46 3.67 15.07
N ASP A 12 -15.65 4.96 14.84
CA ASP A 12 -15.58 5.57 13.50
C ASP A 12 -14.96 6.96 13.62
N ALA A 13 -13.75 7.11 13.11
CA ALA A 13 -13.00 8.36 13.15
C ALA A 13 -13.62 9.45 12.26
N ALA A 14 -14.34 9.10 11.19
CA ALA A 14 -14.95 10.06 10.30
C ALA A 14 -16.12 10.80 10.96
N THR A 15 -16.78 10.18 11.91
CA THR A 15 -17.92 10.73 12.66
C THR A 15 -17.60 11.02 14.13
N ASP A 16 -16.34 10.88 14.53
CA ASP A 16 -15.86 11.00 15.92
C ASP A 16 -16.69 10.13 16.89
N THR A 17 -17.03 8.93 16.43
CA THR A 17 -17.83 7.98 17.20
C THR A 17 -16.93 7.01 17.94
N ASP A 18 -17.10 6.92 19.27
CA ASP A 18 -16.52 5.89 20.15
C ASP A 18 -17.51 5.57 21.28
N LYS A 19 -18.39 4.59 21.05
CA LYS A 19 -19.43 4.21 22.01
C LYS A 19 -19.82 2.74 21.92
N LYS A 20 -20.38 2.19 22.99
CA LYS A 20 -21.04 0.88 22.92
C LYS A 20 -22.41 0.99 22.25
N GLY A 21 -22.75 -0.02 21.46
CA GLY A 21 -24.04 -0.05 20.78
C GLY A 21 -24.19 -1.21 19.82
N ASP A 22 -25.29 -1.13 19.09
CA ASP A 22 -25.68 -2.05 18.06
C ASP A 22 -25.68 -1.33 16.69
N VAL A 23 -25.39 -2.06 15.62
CA VAL A 23 -25.45 -1.59 14.23
C VAL A 23 -26.37 -2.51 13.45
N TYR A 24 -27.37 -1.93 12.77
CA TYR A 24 -28.26 -2.67 11.90
C TYR A 24 -27.97 -2.33 10.43
N LEU A 25 -27.78 -3.37 9.63
CA LEU A 25 -27.55 -3.28 8.20
C LEU A 25 -28.69 -3.94 7.44
N GLU A 26 -29.12 -3.31 6.36
CA GLU A 26 -30.11 -3.84 5.43
C GLU A 26 -29.68 -3.50 4.00
N ASP A 27 -29.72 -4.49 3.12
CA ASP A 27 -29.34 -4.36 1.70
C ASP A 27 -27.96 -3.69 1.49
N GLY A 28 -26.98 -4.04 2.35
CA GLY A 28 -25.61 -3.55 2.25
C GLY A 28 -25.39 -2.15 2.82
N VAL A 29 -26.42 -1.53 3.43
CA VAL A 29 -26.36 -0.19 4.00
C VAL A 29 -26.56 -0.22 5.52
N ILE A 30 -25.80 0.58 6.26
CA ILE A 30 -26.07 0.83 7.67
C ILE A 30 -27.34 1.70 7.75
N THR A 31 -28.44 1.12 8.27
CA THR A 31 -29.72 1.83 8.38
C THR A 31 -29.98 2.37 9.78
N GLU A 32 -29.31 1.83 10.81
CA GLU A 32 -29.53 2.27 12.18
C GLU A 32 -28.32 1.98 13.08
N ILE A 33 -27.98 2.92 13.97
CA ILE A 33 -27.00 2.77 15.04
C ILE A 33 -27.63 3.20 16.34
N GLY A 34 -27.68 2.31 17.35
CA GLY A 34 -28.34 2.58 18.62
C GLY A 34 -27.77 1.75 19.78
N GLU A 35 -28.26 2.00 21.01
CA GLU A 35 -27.80 1.26 22.20
C GLU A 35 -28.38 -0.14 22.30
N LYS A 36 -29.63 -0.33 21.88
CA LYS A 36 -30.35 -1.60 21.91
C LYS A 36 -31.30 -1.67 20.73
N LEU A 37 -30.86 -2.33 19.69
CA LEU A 37 -31.69 -2.54 18.49
C LEU A 37 -32.33 -3.93 18.52
N SER A 38 -33.45 -4.03 17.83
CA SER A 38 -34.17 -5.30 17.65
C SER A 38 -34.03 -5.75 16.21
N VAL A 39 -34.08 -7.05 15.99
CA VAL A 39 -34.27 -7.60 14.64
C VAL A 39 -35.58 -7.11 14.05
N LYS A 40 -35.60 -6.77 12.78
CA LYS A 40 -36.79 -6.28 12.06
C LYS A 40 -37.53 -7.41 11.36
N ASP A 41 -36.81 -8.48 10.99
CA ASP A 41 -37.37 -9.69 10.39
C ASP A 41 -36.81 -10.94 11.10
N LYS A 42 -37.62 -12.02 11.14
CA LYS A 42 -37.24 -13.30 11.75
C LYS A 42 -36.07 -13.99 11.06
N ASN A 43 -35.77 -13.61 9.83
CA ASN A 43 -34.67 -14.14 9.03
C ASN A 43 -33.40 -13.28 9.16
N ASP A 44 -33.42 -12.22 9.96
CA ASP A 44 -32.26 -11.37 10.17
C ASP A 44 -31.17 -12.13 10.90
N ARG A 45 -29.94 -11.95 10.43
CA ARG A 45 -28.76 -12.51 11.08
C ARG A 45 -28.34 -11.63 12.26
N VAL A 46 -28.12 -12.25 13.43
CA VAL A 46 -27.54 -11.55 14.58
C VAL A 46 -26.09 -11.96 14.75
N ILE A 47 -25.19 -10.97 14.86
CA ILE A 47 -23.77 -11.15 15.16
C ILE A 47 -23.53 -10.60 16.56
N ASP A 48 -23.14 -11.45 17.51
CA ASP A 48 -22.70 -11.01 18.83
C ASP A 48 -21.29 -10.41 18.74
N ALA A 49 -21.20 -9.10 18.96
CA ALA A 49 -19.95 -8.34 18.92
C ALA A 49 -19.49 -7.91 20.34
N LYS A 50 -20.02 -8.54 21.38
CA LYS A 50 -19.63 -8.23 22.77
C LYS A 50 -18.12 -8.44 22.97
N GLY A 51 -17.44 -7.37 23.41
CA GLY A 51 -15.98 -7.35 23.57
C GLY A 51 -15.19 -7.13 22.28
N CYS A 52 -15.87 -6.91 21.14
CA CYS A 52 -15.26 -6.59 19.86
C CYS A 52 -15.34 -5.09 19.54
N LEU A 53 -14.44 -4.63 18.70
CA LEU A 53 -14.59 -3.35 18.00
C LEU A 53 -15.47 -3.57 16.76
N VAL A 54 -16.39 -2.65 16.53
CA VAL A 54 -17.21 -2.55 15.31
C VAL A 54 -16.81 -1.24 14.63
N MET A 55 -16.19 -1.35 13.47
CA MET A 55 -15.60 -0.23 12.76
C MET A 55 -15.80 -0.39 11.26
N PRO A 56 -15.67 0.69 10.46
CA PRO A 56 -15.56 0.56 9.00
C PRO A 56 -14.47 -0.44 8.63
N GLY A 57 -14.68 -1.18 7.55
CA GLY A 57 -13.66 -2.11 7.06
C GLY A 57 -12.37 -1.36 6.74
N LEU A 58 -11.23 -1.99 7.03
CA LEU A 58 -9.92 -1.41 6.73
C LEU A 58 -9.71 -1.31 5.20
N ILE A 59 -8.95 -0.29 4.79
CA ILE A 59 -8.53 -0.08 3.41
C ILE A 59 -7.01 -0.25 3.37
N ASP A 60 -6.52 -1.10 2.48
CA ASP A 60 -5.11 -1.32 2.24
C ASP A 60 -4.74 -0.79 0.85
N LEU A 61 -3.94 0.26 0.82
CA LEU A 61 -3.61 0.96 -0.44
C LEU A 61 -2.49 0.28 -1.23
N HIS A 62 -1.87 -0.79 -0.68
CA HIS A 62 -0.69 -1.39 -1.30
C HIS A 62 -0.65 -2.90 -1.10
N VAL A 63 -1.06 -3.65 -2.12
CA VAL A 63 -1.00 -5.12 -2.13
C VAL A 63 -0.58 -5.65 -3.50
N HIS A 64 -0.03 -6.89 -3.51
CA HIS A 64 0.36 -7.60 -4.73
C HIS A 64 -0.40 -8.91 -4.85
N PHE A 65 -1.50 -8.92 -5.58
CA PHE A 65 -2.29 -10.14 -5.81
C PHE A 65 -1.73 -11.00 -6.94
N ARG A 66 -0.63 -10.59 -7.57
CA ARG A 66 0.15 -11.40 -8.52
C ARG A 66 -0.63 -11.93 -9.74
N ASP A 67 -1.82 -11.44 -9.97
CA ASP A 67 -2.73 -11.84 -11.04
C ASP A 67 -3.00 -10.63 -11.97
N PRO A 68 -2.64 -10.74 -13.23
CA PRO A 68 -2.28 -11.92 -14.03
C PRO A 68 -0.84 -12.42 -13.91
N GLY A 69 -0.64 -13.68 -14.27
CA GLY A 69 0.62 -14.28 -14.70
C GLY A 69 1.61 -14.73 -13.62
N GLN A 70 1.35 -14.46 -12.34
CA GLN A 70 2.18 -14.89 -11.22
C GLN A 70 1.34 -15.62 -10.15
N THR A 71 0.28 -16.27 -10.56
CA THR A 71 -0.74 -16.87 -9.67
C THR A 71 -0.24 -18.06 -8.84
N GLN A 72 0.96 -18.55 -9.11
CA GLN A 72 1.65 -19.52 -8.26
C GLN A 72 2.14 -18.91 -6.93
N LYS A 73 2.21 -17.57 -6.84
CA LYS A 73 2.57 -16.85 -5.61
C LYS A 73 1.33 -16.47 -4.81
N GLU A 74 0.36 -15.88 -5.49
CA GLU A 74 -0.92 -15.41 -4.97
C GLU A 74 -1.88 -15.22 -6.15
N ASP A 75 -3.19 -15.25 -5.90
CA ASP A 75 -4.20 -14.85 -6.87
C ASP A 75 -5.25 -13.93 -6.21
N ILE A 76 -6.13 -13.34 -7.02
CA ILE A 76 -7.19 -12.44 -6.53
C ILE A 76 -8.05 -13.12 -5.46
N LYS A 77 -8.35 -14.41 -5.59
CA LYS A 77 -9.20 -15.14 -4.64
C LYS A 77 -8.50 -15.36 -3.31
N THR A 78 -7.23 -15.80 -3.33
CA THR A 78 -6.49 -16.10 -2.10
C THR A 78 -6.08 -14.84 -1.39
N GLY A 79 -5.60 -13.81 -2.11
CA GLY A 79 -5.27 -12.51 -1.54
C GLY A 79 -6.48 -11.80 -0.95
N SER A 80 -7.63 -11.81 -1.63
CA SER A 80 -8.88 -11.25 -1.08
C SER A 80 -9.32 -11.93 0.20
N ARG A 81 -9.13 -13.26 0.32
CA ARG A 81 -9.43 -14.00 1.54
C ARG A 81 -8.48 -13.66 2.68
N ALA A 82 -7.19 -13.47 2.38
CA ALA A 82 -6.21 -13.03 3.35
C ALA A 82 -6.55 -11.63 3.88
N ALA A 83 -6.86 -10.68 2.99
CA ALA A 83 -7.28 -9.33 3.32
C ALA A 83 -8.56 -9.35 4.20
N ALA A 84 -9.61 -10.07 3.77
CA ALA A 84 -10.86 -10.20 4.54
C ALA A 84 -10.62 -10.81 5.93
N ARG A 85 -9.71 -11.78 6.06
CA ARG A 85 -9.34 -12.38 7.35
C ARG A 85 -8.67 -11.37 8.28
N GLY A 86 -7.96 -10.38 7.74
CA GLY A 86 -7.37 -9.25 8.46
C GLY A 86 -8.34 -8.09 8.75
N GLY A 87 -9.59 -8.16 8.29
CA GLY A 87 -10.57 -7.07 8.43
C GLY A 87 -10.48 -6.00 7.34
N VAL A 88 -9.69 -6.24 6.30
CA VAL A 88 -9.57 -5.37 5.13
C VAL A 88 -10.73 -5.66 4.17
N THR A 89 -11.45 -4.62 3.77
CA THR A 89 -12.62 -4.72 2.88
C THR A 89 -12.39 -4.06 1.52
N THR A 90 -11.30 -3.32 1.38
CA THR A 90 -10.91 -2.69 0.12
C THR A 90 -9.39 -2.71 -0.01
N VAL A 91 -8.88 -3.08 -1.17
CA VAL A 91 -7.46 -3.10 -1.48
C VAL A 91 -7.17 -2.37 -2.79
N VAL A 92 -5.96 -1.81 -2.91
CA VAL A 92 -5.40 -1.35 -4.19
C VAL A 92 -4.26 -2.28 -4.58
N ALA A 93 -4.46 -3.02 -5.67
CA ALA A 93 -3.45 -3.94 -6.19
C ALA A 93 -2.47 -3.23 -7.12
N MET A 94 -1.16 -3.46 -6.93
CA MET A 94 -0.10 -2.85 -7.73
C MET A 94 0.00 -3.44 -9.13
N PRO A 95 0.49 -2.66 -10.13
CA PRO A 95 0.43 -3.02 -11.54
C PRO A 95 1.52 -3.98 -12.02
N ASN A 96 2.53 -4.28 -11.19
CA ASN A 96 3.74 -5.07 -11.52
C ASN A 96 3.49 -6.57 -11.70
N THR A 97 2.51 -6.90 -12.49
CA THR A 97 2.11 -8.28 -12.86
C THR A 97 2.76 -8.73 -14.19
N THR A 98 2.43 -9.91 -14.66
CA THR A 98 2.92 -10.44 -15.95
C THR A 98 1.75 -10.93 -16.82
N PRO A 99 1.27 -10.17 -17.80
CA PRO A 99 1.78 -8.84 -18.21
C PRO A 99 1.48 -7.72 -17.20
N VAL A 100 2.26 -6.63 -17.24
CA VAL A 100 2.05 -5.41 -16.46
C VAL A 100 0.69 -4.78 -16.78
N ILE A 101 0.03 -4.18 -15.81
CA ILE A 101 -1.26 -3.49 -16.02
C ILE A 101 -1.01 -2.08 -16.55
N ASP A 102 -0.82 -1.95 -17.86
CA ASP A 102 -0.44 -0.70 -18.54
C ASP A 102 -1.43 -0.26 -19.64
N ASN A 103 -2.61 -0.87 -19.68
CA ASN A 103 -3.69 -0.53 -20.61
C ASN A 103 -5.06 -0.93 -20.04
N PRO A 104 -6.17 -0.36 -20.58
CA PRO A 104 -7.53 -0.58 -20.07
C PRO A 104 -8.00 -2.04 -20.12
N ASP A 105 -7.57 -2.83 -21.11
CA ASP A 105 -8.01 -4.23 -21.23
C ASP A 105 -7.53 -5.06 -20.04
N ARG A 106 -6.30 -4.80 -19.57
CA ARG A 106 -5.72 -5.47 -18.41
C ARG A 106 -6.36 -5.01 -17.10
N VAL A 107 -6.72 -3.72 -16.98
CA VAL A 107 -7.51 -3.21 -15.85
C VAL A 107 -8.86 -3.94 -15.80
N ASN A 108 -9.58 -3.99 -16.92
CA ASN A 108 -10.87 -4.69 -17.03
C ASN A 108 -10.76 -6.18 -16.71
N TYR A 109 -9.67 -6.84 -17.12
CA TYR A 109 -9.42 -8.24 -16.74
C TYR A 109 -9.41 -8.43 -15.23
N VAL A 110 -8.68 -7.59 -14.50
CA VAL A 110 -8.59 -7.69 -13.02
C VAL A 110 -9.94 -7.38 -12.38
N HIS A 111 -10.61 -6.30 -12.79
CA HIS A 111 -11.91 -5.91 -12.23
C HIS A 111 -12.96 -7.00 -12.44
N ASN A 112 -13.10 -7.54 -13.65
CA ASN A 112 -14.05 -8.62 -13.96
C ASN A 112 -13.76 -9.90 -13.16
N LYS A 113 -12.49 -10.23 -12.97
CA LYS A 113 -12.08 -11.40 -12.20
C LYS A 113 -12.32 -11.20 -10.70
N ALA A 114 -12.05 -10.00 -10.19
CA ALA A 114 -12.33 -9.63 -8.82
C ALA A 114 -13.82 -9.67 -8.48
N GLU A 115 -14.68 -9.17 -9.36
CA GLU A 115 -16.13 -9.24 -9.20
C GLU A 115 -16.65 -10.68 -9.04
N GLN A 116 -16.02 -11.62 -9.74
CA GLN A 116 -16.43 -13.04 -9.69
C GLN A 116 -15.85 -13.80 -8.49
N LEU A 117 -14.65 -13.45 -8.02
CA LEU A 117 -13.88 -14.29 -7.10
C LEU A 117 -13.65 -13.66 -5.73
N SER A 118 -13.78 -12.33 -5.61
CA SER A 118 -13.48 -11.58 -4.39
C SER A 118 -14.73 -11.36 -3.54
N GLY A 119 -14.57 -11.43 -2.23
CA GLY A 119 -15.58 -10.99 -1.26
C GLY A 119 -15.35 -9.57 -0.72
N ILE A 120 -14.33 -8.87 -1.24
CA ILE A 120 -13.94 -7.50 -0.89
C ILE A 120 -13.79 -6.67 -2.16
N HIS A 121 -13.69 -5.36 -2.03
CA HIS A 121 -13.39 -4.48 -3.16
C HIS A 121 -11.92 -4.58 -3.53
N VAL A 122 -11.64 -4.95 -4.78
CA VAL A 122 -10.29 -4.97 -5.35
C VAL A 122 -10.20 -3.90 -6.42
N LEU A 123 -9.44 -2.87 -6.15
CA LEU A 123 -9.13 -1.79 -7.07
C LEU A 123 -7.75 -2.07 -7.68
N GLN A 124 -7.56 -1.76 -8.95
CA GLN A 124 -6.32 -2.02 -9.67
C GLN A 124 -5.62 -0.71 -10.03
N ALA A 125 -4.39 -0.51 -9.57
CA ALA A 125 -3.53 0.58 -10.02
C ALA A 125 -3.03 0.31 -11.46
N GLY A 126 -2.87 1.38 -12.26
CA GLY A 126 -2.27 1.31 -13.58
C GLY A 126 -0.79 1.65 -13.55
N ALA A 127 0.01 1.03 -14.44
CA ALA A 127 1.42 1.37 -14.57
C ALA A 127 1.60 2.77 -15.18
N ILE A 128 2.60 3.52 -14.71
CA ILE A 128 2.94 4.84 -15.27
C ILE A 128 3.51 4.68 -16.68
N THR A 129 4.39 3.71 -16.88
CA THR A 129 5.06 3.50 -18.18
C THR A 129 4.70 2.14 -18.78
N GLN A 130 4.80 2.04 -20.09
CA GLN A 130 4.52 0.80 -20.82
C GLN A 130 5.46 -0.33 -20.38
N GLY A 131 4.88 -1.40 -19.84
CA GLY A 131 5.61 -2.55 -19.32
C GLY A 131 6.54 -2.21 -18.14
N GLU A 132 6.33 -1.07 -17.48
CA GLU A 132 7.21 -0.55 -16.40
C GLU A 132 8.67 -0.48 -16.83
N LYS A 133 8.92 0.06 -18.05
CA LYS A 133 10.28 0.19 -18.61
C LYS A 133 10.91 1.57 -18.39
N GLY A 134 10.12 2.56 -17.93
CA GLY A 134 10.60 3.93 -17.74
C GLY A 134 10.93 4.68 -19.04
N GLU A 135 10.42 4.22 -20.19
CA GLU A 135 10.78 4.75 -21.52
C GLU A 135 9.69 5.65 -22.12
N GLN A 136 8.42 5.25 -21.98
CA GLN A 136 7.26 6.00 -22.49
C GLN A 136 6.03 5.77 -21.61
N LEU A 137 5.15 6.76 -21.56
CA LEU A 137 3.89 6.66 -20.78
C LEU A 137 3.01 5.54 -21.32
N SER A 138 2.27 4.91 -20.42
CA SER A 138 1.21 3.95 -20.73
C SER A 138 -0.06 4.65 -21.25
N ASP A 139 -1.12 3.89 -21.53
CA ASP A 139 -2.44 4.47 -21.84
C ASP A 139 -3.16 4.92 -20.55
N ILE A 140 -2.61 5.98 -19.93
CA ILE A 140 -3.12 6.52 -18.66
C ILE A 140 -4.59 6.91 -18.76
N GLU A 141 -4.97 7.64 -19.81
CA GLU A 141 -6.35 8.11 -20.00
C GLU A 141 -7.34 6.93 -20.16
N GLY A 142 -6.96 5.92 -20.94
CA GLY A 142 -7.75 4.70 -21.10
C GLY A 142 -7.90 3.93 -19.79
N MET A 143 -6.85 3.81 -18.99
CA MET A 143 -6.90 3.15 -17.70
C MET A 143 -7.74 3.93 -16.67
N VAL A 144 -7.66 5.26 -16.64
CA VAL A 144 -8.53 6.08 -15.79
C VAL A 144 -10.00 5.90 -16.14
N LYS A 145 -10.33 5.86 -17.44
CA LYS A 145 -11.70 5.54 -17.90
C LYS A 145 -12.14 4.13 -17.52
N ALA A 146 -11.19 3.18 -17.42
CA ALA A 146 -11.44 1.83 -16.94
C ALA A 146 -11.54 1.73 -15.40
N GLY A 147 -11.32 2.84 -14.67
CA GLY A 147 -11.58 2.95 -13.23
C GLY A 147 -10.39 2.67 -12.33
N ILE A 148 -9.16 2.92 -12.75
CA ILE A 148 -8.01 2.85 -11.85
C ILE A 148 -8.08 3.93 -10.77
N PRO A 149 -7.77 3.63 -9.49
CA PRO A 149 -7.72 4.62 -8.42
C PRO A 149 -6.41 5.39 -8.37
N ALA A 150 -5.32 4.83 -8.92
CA ALA A 150 -3.97 5.37 -8.86
C ALA A 150 -3.11 4.88 -10.02
N LEU A 151 -2.00 5.59 -10.25
CA LEU A 151 -0.89 5.17 -11.10
C LEU A 151 0.29 4.76 -10.24
N SER A 152 1.04 3.73 -10.63
CA SER A 152 2.26 3.32 -9.95
C SER A 152 3.29 2.74 -10.91
N GLU A 153 4.55 2.81 -10.52
CA GLU A 153 5.67 2.08 -11.15
C GLU A 153 6.29 1.14 -10.11
N ASP A 154 5.43 0.46 -9.33
CA ASP A 154 5.82 -0.26 -8.13
C ASP A 154 6.88 -1.36 -8.37
N GLY A 155 7.80 -1.46 -7.38
CA GLY A 155 9.01 -2.28 -7.50
C GLY A 155 10.09 -1.67 -8.37
N LYS A 156 9.83 -0.48 -8.94
CA LYS A 156 10.73 0.34 -9.74
C LYS A 156 10.44 1.82 -9.49
N SER A 157 11.25 2.69 -10.05
CA SER A 157 10.97 4.12 -10.13
C SER A 157 11.06 4.56 -11.57
N VAL A 158 10.28 5.56 -11.96
CA VAL A 158 10.51 6.25 -13.24
C VAL A 158 11.80 7.07 -13.10
N MET A 159 12.95 6.47 -13.47
CA MET A 159 14.26 7.09 -13.28
C MET A 159 14.45 8.36 -14.11
N ASN A 160 13.82 8.44 -15.28
CA ASN A 160 13.83 9.65 -16.10
C ASN A 160 12.94 10.74 -15.47
N THR A 161 13.56 11.71 -14.82
CA THR A 161 12.88 12.83 -14.13
C THR A 161 11.93 13.62 -15.03
N ARG A 162 12.28 13.79 -16.32
CA ARG A 162 11.41 14.49 -17.28
C ARG A 162 10.14 13.68 -17.54
N LEU A 163 10.27 12.39 -17.79
CA LEU A 163 9.12 11.49 -17.99
C LEU A 163 8.24 11.39 -16.73
N CYS A 164 8.85 11.37 -15.54
CA CYS A 164 8.13 11.42 -14.27
C CYS A 164 7.29 12.69 -14.14
N LYS A 165 7.87 13.87 -14.49
CA LYS A 165 7.13 15.14 -14.51
C LYS A 165 5.98 15.13 -15.51
N GLU A 166 6.20 14.63 -16.72
CA GLU A 166 5.16 14.47 -17.75
C GLU A 166 4.01 13.58 -17.23
N ALA A 167 4.34 12.47 -16.57
CA ALA A 167 3.35 11.59 -15.93
C ALA A 167 2.53 12.31 -14.86
N MET A 168 3.18 13.13 -14.01
CA MET A 168 2.52 13.93 -12.98
C MET A 168 1.57 14.98 -13.57
N GLU A 169 1.95 15.62 -14.66
CA GLU A 169 1.11 16.59 -15.37
C GLU A 169 -0.16 15.92 -15.92
N VAL A 170 -0.03 14.77 -16.58
CA VAL A 170 -1.17 13.98 -17.07
C VAL A 170 -2.05 13.48 -15.91
N ALA A 171 -1.42 12.97 -14.84
CA ALA A 171 -2.15 12.47 -13.66
C ALA A 171 -2.96 13.58 -12.98
N LYS A 172 -2.43 14.80 -12.91
CA LYS A 172 -3.13 15.97 -12.41
C LYS A 172 -4.36 16.33 -13.24
N GLU A 173 -4.21 16.38 -14.57
CA GLU A 173 -5.32 16.69 -15.49
C GLU A 173 -6.46 15.67 -15.35
N LEU A 174 -6.12 14.40 -15.17
CA LEU A 174 -7.07 13.31 -14.98
C LEU A 174 -7.51 13.11 -13.52
N ASN A 175 -6.99 13.93 -12.61
CA ASN A 175 -7.29 13.87 -11.16
C ASN A 175 -7.02 12.51 -10.51
N VAL A 176 -6.01 11.78 -10.97
CA VAL A 176 -5.57 10.49 -10.43
C VAL A 176 -4.24 10.65 -9.68
N PRO A 177 -4.05 10.07 -8.48
CA PRO A 177 -2.78 10.15 -7.76
C PRO A 177 -1.71 9.24 -8.36
N ILE A 178 -0.44 9.61 -8.14
CA ILE A 178 0.72 8.74 -8.38
C ILE A 178 1.13 8.13 -7.04
N PHE A 179 1.24 6.81 -6.99
CA PHE A 179 1.79 6.01 -5.90
C PHE A 179 3.24 5.69 -6.25
N ALA A 180 4.16 6.34 -5.56
CA ALA A 180 5.58 6.31 -5.90
C ALA A 180 6.35 5.30 -5.04
N HIS A 181 6.89 4.26 -5.67
CA HIS A 181 7.96 3.44 -5.11
C HIS A 181 9.26 4.23 -5.21
N CYS A 182 9.81 4.66 -4.07
CA CYS A 182 10.97 5.54 -4.03
C CYS A 182 12.26 4.73 -3.95
N GLU A 183 12.86 4.42 -5.08
CA GLU A 183 14.11 3.69 -5.15
C GLU A 183 14.99 4.22 -6.29
N ASP A 184 16.17 4.72 -5.97
CA ASP A 184 17.20 4.99 -6.96
C ASP A 184 17.90 3.68 -7.32
N ILE A 185 17.54 3.13 -8.48
CA ILE A 185 17.99 1.82 -8.94
C ILE A 185 19.50 1.79 -9.17
N ASP A 186 20.09 2.89 -9.66
CA ASP A 186 21.52 2.99 -9.93
C ASP A 186 22.31 3.03 -8.61
N LEU A 187 21.83 3.80 -7.63
CA LEU A 187 22.43 3.90 -6.30
C LEU A 187 22.26 2.62 -5.48
N ARG A 188 21.13 1.91 -5.62
CA ARG A 188 20.90 0.62 -4.96
C ARG A 188 21.93 -0.44 -5.40
N GLY A 189 22.24 -0.50 -6.70
CA GLY A 189 23.12 -1.53 -7.26
C GLY A 189 22.64 -2.95 -6.92
N ASP A 190 23.54 -3.77 -6.37
CA ASP A 190 23.28 -5.15 -5.92
C ASP A 190 22.90 -5.25 -4.43
N GLY A 191 22.60 -4.11 -3.78
CA GLY A 191 22.16 -4.06 -2.37
C GLY A 191 20.95 -4.94 -2.09
N CYS A 192 20.94 -5.58 -0.92
CA CYS A 192 19.90 -6.55 -0.57
C CYS A 192 19.37 -6.46 0.88
N MET A 193 20.00 -5.66 1.72
CA MET A 193 19.57 -5.34 3.08
C MET A 193 20.06 -3.95 3.46
N ASN A 194 19.67 -3.42 4.62
CA ASN A 194 20.13 -2.09 5.06
C ASN A 194 21.66 -1.99 5.12
N ASP A 195 22.22 -0.84 4.70
CA ASP A 195 23.67 -0.59 4.79
C ASP A 195 24.05 -0.18 6.22
N ASP A 196 24.45 -1.15 7.01
CA ASP A 196 24.86 -0.97 8.41
C ASP A 196 25.90 -2.02 8.86
N GLU A 197 26.23 -2.01 10.14
CA GLU A 197 27.17 -2.97 10.71
C GLU A 197 26.64 -4.43 10.62
N ASN A 198 25.32 -4.61 10.57
CA ASN A 198 24.73 -5.94 10.41
C ASN A 198 24.95 -6.51 9.00
N ALA A 199 24.82 -5.68 7.98
CA ALA A 199 25.15 -6.08 6.61
C ALA A 199 26.62 -6.48 6.48
N LYS A 200 27.54 -5.70 7.08
CA LYS A 200 28.97 -6.02 7.11
C LYS A 200 29.23 -7.34 7.83
N ARG A 201 28.59 -7.57 8.98
CA ARG A 201 28.69 -8.81 9.75
C ARG A 201 28.25 -10.04 8.96
N LEU A 202 27.20 -9.90 8.16
CA LEU A 202 26.66 -10.97 7.33
C LEU A 202 27.37 -11.12 5.97
N GLY A 203 28.23 -10.16 5.60
CA GLY A 203 28.90 -10.15 4.30
C GLY A 203 27.97 -9.88 3.13
N LEU A 204 26.88 -9.14 3.36
CA LEU A 204 25.83 -8.82 2.40
C LEU A 204 25.96 -7.37 1.91
N PRO A 205 25.67 -7.06 0.63
CA PRO A 205 25.69 -5.70 0.12
C PRO A 205 24.55 -4.86 0.69
N GLY A 206 24.87 -3.63 1.10
CA GLY A 206 23.95 -2.71 1.74
C GLY A 206 23.15 -1.84 0.79
N ILE A 207 21.98 -1.41 1.23
CA ILE A 207 21.10 -0.38 0.61
C ILE A 207 21.08 0.81 1.55
N CYS A 208 21.78 1.89 1.20
CA CYS A 208 21.79 3.10 2.03
C CYS A 208 20.43 3.83 1.97
N ASN A 209 20.16 4.65 2.99
CA ASN A 209 18.92 5.44 3.06
C ASN A 209 18.76 6.38 1.86
N ALA A 210 19.87 6.90 1.32
CA ALA A 210 19.83 7.79 0.16
C ALA A 210 19.17 7.18 -1.07
N VAL A 211 19.12 5.85 -1.20
CA VAL A 211 18.42 5.15 -2.30
C VAL A 211 16.94 5.55 -2.33
N GLU A 212 16.31 5.65 -1.17
CA GLU A 212 14.91 6.08 -1.01
C GLU A 212 14.80 7.60 -0.98
N ASP A 213 15.64 8.27 -0.18
CA ASP A 213 15.56 9.70 0.10
C ASP A 213 15.68 10.57 -1.15
N VAL A 214 16.56 10.23 -2.09
CA VAL A 214 16.79 11.00 -3.33
C VAL A 214 15.56 10.98 -4.24
N ILE A 215 14.94 9.82 -4.41
CA ILE A 215 13.73 9.69 -5.24
C ILE A 215 12.54 10.36 -4.57
N ALA A 216 12.36 10.16 -3.26
CA ALA A 216 11.30 10.82 -2.50
C ALA A 216 11.41 12.36 -2.59
N ALA A 217 12.62 12.92 -2.39
CA ALA A 217 12.86 14.35 -2.54
C ALA A 217 12.54 14.87 -3.95
N ARG A 218 12.99 14.14 -4.99
CA ARG A 218 12.69 14.46 -6.39
C ARG A 218 11.18 14.51 -6.63
N ASP A 219 10.46 13.48 -6.21
CA ASP A 219 9.04 13.33 -6.50
C ASP A 219 8.19 14.35 -5.72
N ILE A 220 8.57 14.67 -4.48
CA ILE A 220 7.97 15.77 -3.69
C ILE A 220 8.14 17.11 -4.41
N LEU A 221 9.34 17.43 -4.91
CA LEU A 221 9.60 18.65 -5.63
C LEU A 221 8.79 18.75 -6.94
N LEU A 222 8.69 17.63 -7.69
CA LEU A 222 7.89 17.58 -8.91
C LEU A 222 6.39 17.71 -8.62
N ALA A 223 5.89 17.06 -7.57
CA ALA A 223 4.48 17.17 -7.16
C ALA A 223 4.13 18.58 -6.68
N ARG A 224 5.05 19.25 -5.98
CA ARG A 224 4.92 20.66 -5.60
C ARG A 224 4.85 21.57 -6.81
N GLU A 225 5.74 21.39 -7.80
CA GLU A 225 5.80 22.17 -9.03
C GLU A 225 4.56 21.96 -9.91
N THR A 226 4.15 20.72 -10.13
CA THR A 226 3.03 20.37 -11.00
C THR A 226 1.67 20.53 -10.34
N GLY A 227 1.59 20.38 -9.00
CA GLY A 227 0.36 20.28 -8.23
C GLY A 227 -0.34 18.92 -8.38
N ALA A 228 0.37 17.89 -8.86
CA ALA A 228 -0.14 16.53 -8.93
C ALA A 228 -0.35 15.95 -7.53
N LYS A 229 -1.27 14.99 -7.41
CA LYS A 229 -1.43 14.19 -6.18
C LYS A 229 -0.34 13.12 -6.14
N LEU A 230 0.45 13.13 -5.08
CA LEU A 230 1.54 12.18 -4.84
C LEU A 230 1.30 11.42 -3.54
N HIS A 231 1.51 10.12 -3.59
CA HIS A 231 1.54 9.25 -2.42
C HIS A 231 2.85 8.46 -2.41
N LEU A 232 3.69 8.68 -1.40
CA LEU A 232 4.94 7.93 -1.24
C LEU A 232 4.63 6.59 -0.59
N CYS A 233 4.95 5.50 -1.27
CA CYS A 233 4.69 4.13 -0.81
C CYS A 233 5.74 3.66 0.20
N HIS A 234 5.33 2.78 1.12
CA HIS A 234 6.18 2.00 2.04
C HIS A 234 7.44 2.74 2.54
N CYS A 235 7.29 3.99 2.99
CA CYS A 235 8.42 4.79 3.49
C CYS A 235 9.15 4.09 4.65
N SER A 236 10.48 4.11 4.61
CA SER A 236 11.30 3.35 5.56
C SER A 236 12.37 4.17 6.28
N THR A 237 12.66 5.41 5.86
CA THR A 237 13.82 6.17 6.33
C THR A 237 13.45 7.37 7.21
N GLU A 238 14.40 7.78 8.09
CA GLU A 238 14.31 9.05 8.81
C GLU A 238 14.33 10.25 7.85
N GLY A 239 15.03 10.13 6.70
CA GLY A 239 15.11 11.18 5.68
C GLY A 239 13.74 11.52 5.13
N VAL A 240 12.99 10.51 4.67
CA VAL A 240 11.61 10.70 4.19
C VAL A 240 10.70 11.19 5.31
N ALA A 241 10.83 10.68 6.55
CA ALA A 241 10.02 11.16 7.66
C ALA A 241 10.17 12.68 7.87
N LYS A 242 11.39 13.21 7.82
CA LYS A 242 11.66 14.66 7.90
C LYS A 242 11.09 15.44 6.71
N MET A 243 11.15 14.89 5.50
CA MET A 243 10.53 15.53 4.33
C MET A 243 9.02 15.62 4.50
N MET A 244 8.38 14.59 5.05
CA MET A 244 6.94 14.58 5.30
C MET A 244 6.53 15.53 6.45
N GLU A 245 7.38 15.75 7.44
CA GLU A 245 7.20 16.83 8.44
C GLU A 245 7.12 18.20 7.74
N ILE A 246 8.06 18.49 6.82
CA ILE A 246 8.08 19.75 6.04
C ILE A 246 6.84 19.85 5.13
N VAL A 247 6.46 18.78 4.43
CA VAL A 247 5.26 18.71 3.59
C VAL A 247 4.02 19.12 4.39
N LYS A 248 3.89 18.59 5.61
CA LYS A 248 2.80 18.90 6.53
C LYS A 248 2.85 20.37 7.01
N GLU A 249 4.04 20.86 7.40
CA GLU A 249 4.22 22.26 7.86
C GLU A 249 3.92 23.28 6.75
N GLU A 250 4.25 22.95 5.51
CA GLU A 250 3.94 23.80 4.34
C GLU A 250 2.48 23.67 3.86
N GLY A 251 1.69 22.75 4.43
CA GLY A 251 0.28 22.55 4.06
C GLY A 251 0.10 21.98 2.65
N LEU A 252 1.02 21.13 2.17
CA LEU A 252 0.96 20.51 0.85
C LEU A 252 0.03 19.27 0.89
N ASP A 253 -1.27 19.50 0.97
CA ASP A 253 -2.29 18.44 1.13
C ASP A 253 -2.39 17.47 -0.06
N ASN A 254 -1.82 17.81 -1.21
CA ASN A 254 -1.72 16.94 -2.37
C ASN A 254 -0.61 15.88 -2.25
N ILE A 255 0.21 15.93 -1.21
CA ILE A 255 1.30 14.98 -0.97
C ILE A 255 1.02 14.21 0.31
N THR A 256 1.01 12.88 0.21
CA THR A 256 0.79 11.97 1.33
C THR A 256 1.83 10.85 1.30
N ALA A 257 1.93 10.10 2.39
CA ALA A 257 2.83 8.95 2.47
C ALA A 257 2.27 7.86 3.38
N GLU A 258 2.73 6.65 3.14
CA GLU A 258 2.41 5.47 3.95
C GLU A 258 3.65 4.84 4.58
N VAL A 259 3.43 4.08 5.64
CA VAL A 259 4.42 3.20 6.25
C VAL A 259 3.86 1.79 6.38
N CYS A 260 4.73 0.78 6.26
CA CYS A 260 4.32 -0.61 6.44
C CYS A 260 4.60 -1.11 7.86
N PRO A 261 3.77 -2.02 8.41
CA PRO A 261 3.95 -2.55 9.76
C PRO A 261 5.36 -3.09 10.04
N HIS A 262 5.95 -3.80 9.09
CA HIS A 262 7.31 -4.32 9.25
C HIS A 262 8.37 -3.23 9.36
N HIS A 263 8.16 -2.02 8.76
CA HIS A 263 9.10 -0.91 8.83
C HIS A 263 9.03 -0.11 10.15
N PHE A 264 7.97 -0.24 10.95
CA PHE A 264 7.90 0.42 12.26
C PHE A 264 7.84 -0.55 13.46
N ILE A 265 7.89 -1.88 13.20
CA ILE A 265 7.92 -2.92 14.24
C ILE A 265 9.30 -3.58 14.31
N LEU A 266 9.92 -3.86 13.14
CA LEU A 266 11.20 -4.56 13.04
C LEU A 266 12.32 -3.60 12.66
N THR A 267 13.55 -4.03 12.98
CA THR A 267 14.80 -3.32 12.65
C THR A 267 15.74 -4.26 11.90
N SER A 268 16.79 -3.71 11.29
CA SER A 268 17.87 -4.51 10.73
C SER A 268 18.57 -5.39 11.78
N ASP A 269 18.56 -4.98 13.06
CA ASP A 269 19.12 -5.76 14.17
C ASP A 269 18.34 -7.06 14.45
N ASP A 270 17.11 -7.19 13.96
CA ASP A 270 16.32 -8.42 14.09
C ASP A 270 16.83 -9.52 13.16
N ILE A 271 17.61 -9.18 12.13
CA ILE A 271 18.22 -10.12 11.18
C ILE A 271 19.46 -10.75 11.80
N LYS A 272 19.30 -11.89 12.48
CA LYS A 272 20.40 -12.54 13.21
C LYS A 272 21.33 -13.36 12.33
N CYS A 273 20.84 -13.86 11.20
CA CYS A 273 21.58 -14.65 10.22
C CYS A 273 21.09 -14.34 8.81
N ASP A 274 21.76 -14.89 7.80
CA ASP A 274 21.36 -14.76 6.40
C ASP A 274 20.11 -15.63 6.11
N ASP A 275 18.93 -15.11 6.56
CA ASP A 275 17.63 -15.76 6.39
C ASP A 275 16.83 -15.02 5.31
N PRO A 276 16.52 -15.66 4.16
CA PRO A 276 15.81 -15.03 3.05
C PRO A 276 14.41 -14.51 3.40
N ASN A 277 13.82 -14.96 4.51
CA ASN A 277 12.52 -14.44 4.96
C ASN A 277 12.57 -12.98 5.41
N TYR A 278 13.76 -12.46 5.75
CA TYR A 278 13.98 -11.04 6.05
C TYR A 278 14.25 -10.18 4.81
N LYS A 279 14.27 -10.77 3.61
CA LYS A 279 14.37 -9.98 2.37
C LYS A 279 13.05 -9.28 2.09
N MET A 280 13.11 -7.95 2.03
CA MET A 280 12.03 -7.06 1.60
C MET A 280 12.62 -5.79 1.00
N ASN A 281 11.86 -5.06 0.23
CA ASN A 281 12.27 -3.81 -0.38
C ASN A 281 11.15 -2.76 -0.26
N PRO A 282 11.38 -1.63 0.44
CA PRO A 282 12.62 -1.23 1.14
C PRO A 282 13.05 -2.20 2.24
N PRO A 283 14.36 -2.23 2.61
CA PRO A 283 14.85 -3.14 3.65
C PRO A 283 14.42 -2.67 5.04
N LEU A 284 14.44 -3.58 6.01
CA LEU A 284 14.33 -3.23 7.42
C LEU A 284 15.49 -2.29 7.80
N ARG A 285 15.17 -1.12 8.34
CA ARG A 285 16.12 -0.06 8.65
C ARG A 285 16.58 -0.09 10.10
N THR A 286 17.36 0.91 10.49
CA THR A 286 17.86 1.05 11.85
C THR A 286 16.77 1.46 12.83
N LYS A 287 17.03 1.29 14.13
CA LYS A 287 16.13 1.79 15.20
C LYS A 287 15.83 3.29 15.07
N LYS A 288 16.78 4.08 14.59
CA LYS A 288 16.63 5.52 14.39
C LYS A 288 15.56 5.83 13.32
N ASP A 289 15.56 5.08 12.23
CA ASP A 289 14.56 5.19 11.17
C ASP A 289 13.18 4.77 11.69
N VAL A 290 13.09 3.62 12.34
CA VAL A 290 11.85 3.13 12.97
C VAL A 290 11.24 4.17 13.93
N ASP A 291 12.06 4.79 14.79
CA ASP A 291 11.57 5.81 15.71
C ASP A 291 11.07 7.07 14.98
N ALA A 292 11.68 7.43 13.85
CA ALA A 292 11.21 8.55 13.02
C ALA A 292 9.84 8.24 12.39
N LEU A 293 9.66 7.04 11.83
CA LEU A 293 8.38 6.61 11.26
C LEU A 293 7.27 6.61 12.33
N ILE A 294 7.55 6.09 13.54
CA ILE A 294 6.60 6.10 14.65
C ILE A 294 6.22 7.53 15.07
N ARG A 295 7.18 8.45 15.10
CA ARG A 295 6.87 9.86 15.37
C ARG A 295 5.96 10.44 14.29
N GLY A 296 6.29 10.24 13.02
CA GLY A 296 5.50 10.73 11.89
C GLY A 296 4.09 10.18 11.82
N LEU A 297 3.87 8.93 12.27
CA LEU A 297 2.53 8.36 12.45
C LEU A 297 1.76 9.07 13.59
N LYS A 298 2.43 9.36 14.70
CA LYS A 298 1.81 10.01 15.86
C LYS A 298 1.46 11.47 15.63
N ASP A 299 2.31 12.19 14.92
CA ASP A 299 2.09 13.61 14.63
C ASP A 299 1.25 13.85 13.37
N GLY A 300 0.96 12.79 12.58
CA GLY A 300 0.15 12.84 11.36
C GLY A 300 0.90 13.30 10.11
N SER A 301 2.23 13.28 10.12
CA SER A 301 3.05 13.44 8.90
C SER A 301 2.86 12.24 7.97
N PHE A 302 2.77 11.04 8.50
CA PHE A 302 2.27 9.85 7.81
C PHE A 302 0.78 9.66 8.10
N LYS A 303 -0.04 9.58 7.06
CA LYS A 303 -1.51 9.49 7.17
C LYS A 303 -2.03 8.07 6.91
N VAL A 304 -1.19 7.15 6.43
CA VAL A 304 -1.59 5.83 5.96
C VAL A 304 -0.67 4.75 6.52
N ILE A 305 -1.27 3.62 6.87
CA ILE A 305 -0.58 2.36 7.09
C ILE A 305 -1.07 1.40 6.02
N SER A 306 -0.16 0.90 5.19
CA SER A 306 -0.41 -0.13 4.18
C SER A 306 0.42 -1.36 4.46
N THR A 307 0.04 -2.51 3.93
CA THR A 307 0.74 -3.76 4.28
C THR A 307 1.92 -4.06 3.39
N ASP A 308 1.89 -3.64 2.14
CA ASP A 308 2.75 -4.15 1.08
C ASP A 308 2.74 -5.69 1.07
N HIS A 309 1.52 -6.24 1.14
CA HIS A 309 1.31 -7.69 1.06
C HIS A 309 1.82 -8.21 -0.29
N ALA A 310 3.05 -8.70 -0.29
CA ALA A 310 3.80 -9.09 -1.49
C ALA A 310 4.27 -10.55 -1.40
N PRO A 311 3.35 -11.53 -1.53
CA PRO A 311 3.66 -12.94 -1.35
C PRO A 311 4.63 -13.46 -2.42
N HIS A 312 5.47 -14.39 -1.99
CA HIS A 312 6.42 -15.12 -2.81
C HIS A 312 6.27 -16.62 -2.62
N ALA A 313 6.53 -17.39 -3.68
CA ALA A 313 6.54 -18.84 -3.58
C ALA A 313 7.75 -19.32 -2.74
N VAL A 314 7.60 -20.45 -2.05
CA VAL A 314 8.65 -21.01 -1.19
C VAL A 314 10.02 -21.09 -1.87
N PRO A 315 10.15 -21.52 -3.14
CA PRO A 315 11.46 -21.57 -3.81
C PRO A 315 12.13 -20.19 -3.99
N GLU A 316 11.35 -19.10 -4.00
CA GLU A 316 11.86 -17.73 -4.14
C GLU A 316 12.39 -17.15 -2.82
N LYS A 317 12.06 -17.79 -1.70
CA LYS A 317 12.50 -17.45 -0.33
C LYS A 317 13.43 -18.52 0.23
N THR A 318 14.37 -19.02 -0.58
CA THR A 318 15.38 -20.01 -0.17
C THR A 318 16.80 -19.50 -0.40
N GLY A 319 17.76 -20.05 0.33
CA GLY A 319 19.17 -19.69 0.20
C GLY A 319 19.55 -18.45 1.00
N SER A 320 20.14 -17.44 0.35
CA SER A 320 20.63 -16.19 0.95
C SER A 320 19.67 -15.05 0.71
N ILE A 321 19.61 -14.08 1.63
CA ILE A 321 18.96 -12.77 1.45
C ILE A 321 19.36 -12.14 0.10
N ARG A 322 20.63 -12.29 -0.31
CA ARG A 322 21.13 -11.70 -1.57
C ARG A 322 20.35 -12.18 -2.79
N ASN A 323 19.96 -13.45 -2.83
CA ASN A 323 19.34 -14.10 -3.99
C ASN A 323 17.84 -14.29 -3.85
N ALA A 324 17.27 -14.01 -2.68
CA ALA A 324 15.84 -14.10 -2.44
C ALA A 324 15.06 -12.98 -3.14
N ALA A 325 13.79 -13.24 -3.41
CA ALA A 325 12.85 -12.24 -3.89
C ALA A 325 12.41 -11.30 -2.77
#